data_5c84db5d341a441bdf3ae7baf12d93fe
#
_entry.id   5c84db5d341a441bdf3ae7baf12d93fe
#
_cell.length_a   1.000
_cell.length_b   1.000
_cell.length_c   1.000
_cell.angle_alpha   90.00
_cell.angle_beta   90.00
_cell.angle_gamma   90.00
#
_symmetry.space_group_name_H-M   'P 1'
#
loop_
_entity.id
_entity.type
_entity.pdbx_description
1 polymer ?
#
loop_
_entity_poly.entity_id
_entity_poly.type
_entity_poly.pdbx_seq_one_letter_code
_entity_poly.pdbx_strand_id
1 'polypeptide(L)'
;MANKQQTVLGKISERILSGEFVSGAFLPCEQVLTEEYGFSRVTIRAALQKLVEQKILKTIPYKGYQVINVPSQPLPDVLNIGALWCSNVLHGYAYNLYLAAKQVAEVNRYGLFVKSSDDDSREQAALLSELLEFKTDGLLIVPTFDPAGNYMTLGNHALFTLLRKAGKPLVLLDRDFPETDLPCVLNDEYGGGNSVAEHLAAHGHRRIAVFVPDISYYIQKQRVGGLLDGCGKHGIKTFCFSLPKKDFLNLERTLFYKKYRQDLLDFAKANKVTAIFVNVMGIYEKFLKDFDGLGFDIVLYDTDIDVPTKSNVWRVERPIEKIAVQATTLLLDEIKGRASGPAVQVRLKPAIKALPEK
;
A
#
# COMPACT_ATOMS: atom_id res chain seq x y z
N MET A 1 16.66 7.47 -9.19
CA MET A 1 17.19 6.09 -9.21
C MET A 1 16.17 5.26 -8.49
N ALA A 2 15.51 4.35 -9.20
CA ALA A 2 14.88 3.26 -8.48
C ALA A 2 15.92 2.82 -7.46
N ASN A 3 15.54 2.75 -6.20
CA ASN A 3 16.50 2.42 -5.15
C ASN A 3 17.07 1.05 -5.53
N LYS A 4 18.36 1.01 -5.95
CA LYS A 4 19.03 -0.23 -6.37
C LYS A 4 18.78 -1.37 -5.39
N GLN A 5 18.67 -1.02 -4.13
CA GLN A 5 18.30 -1.92 -3.05
C GLN A 5 16.88 -2.48 -3.23
N GLN A 6 15.92 -1.64 -3.62
CA GLN A 6 14.52 -2.06 -3.86
C GLN A 6 14.40 -3.00 -5.05
N THR A 7 15.18 -2.76 -6.10
CA THR A 7 15.23 -3.66 -7.27
C THR A 7 15.77 -5.04 -6.90
N VAL A 8 16.83 -5.11 -6.11
CA VAL A 8 17.39 -6.38 -5.63
C VAL A 8 16.42 -7.08 -4.68
N LEU A 9 15.82 -6.34 -3.78
CA LEU A 9 14.82 -6.84 -2.84
C LEU A 9 13.65 -7.49 -3.61
N GLY A 10 13.12 -6.81 -4.64
CA GLY A 10 12.05 -7.34 -5.50
C GLY A 10 12.45 -8.66 -6.17
N LYS A 11 13.61 -8.71 -6.83
CA LYS A 11 14.09 -9.91 -7.52
C LYS A 11 14.29 -11.12 -6.59
N ILE A 12 14.85 -10.91 -5.38
CA ILE A 12 15.00 -11.99 -4.40
C ILE A 12 13.62 -12.43 -3.89
N SER A 13 12.73 -11.49 -3.67
CA SER A 13 11.36 -11.75 -3.23
C SER A 13 10.58 -12.58 -4.24
N GLU A 14 10.68 -12.28 -5.53
CA GLU A 14 10.04 -13.04 -6.61
C GLU A 14 10.51 -14.51 -6.62
N ARG A 15 11.81 -14.76 -6.46
CA ARG A 15 12.37 -16.11 -6.42
C ARG A 15 11.92 -16.91 -5.19
N ILE A 16 11.72 -16.23 -4.06
CA ILE A 16 11.15 -16.85 -2.88
C ILE A 16 9.67 -17.17 -3.11
N LEU A 17 8.90 -16.24 -3.69
CA LEU A 17 7.47 -16.43 -3.99
C LEU A 17 7.21 -17.49 -5.05
N SER A 18 8.07 -17.57 -6.08
CA SER A 18 7.97 -18.61 -7.11
C SER A 18 8.27 -20.01 -6.61
N GLY A 19 8.72 -20.14 -5.36
CA GLY A 19 9.09 -21.44 -4.76
C GLY A 19 10.49 -21.92 -5.13
N GLU A 20 11.31 -21.11 -5.80
CA GLU A 20 12.72 -21.44 -6.06
C GLU A 20 13.50 -21.60 -4.75
N PHE A 21 13.16 -20.79 -3.74
CA PHE A 21 13.70 -20.92 -2.39
C PHE A 21 12.55 -21.22 -1.40
N VAL A 22 12.37 -22.48 -1.08
CA VAL A 22 11.39 -22.94 -0.10
C VAL A 22 11.82 -22.62 1.34
N SER A 23 10.88 -22.67 2.29
CA SER A 23 11.20 -22.51 3.70
C SER A 23 12.26 -23.53 4.14
N GLY A 24 13.30 -23.07 4.84
CA GLY A 24 14.48 -23.84 5.20
C GLY A 24 15.63 -23.80 4.20
N ALA A 25 15.38 -23.38 2.95
CA ALA A 25 16.42 -23.24 1.93
C ALA A 25 17.38 -22.08 2.25
N PHE A 26 18.63 -22.21 1.80
CA PHE A 26 19.60 -21.12 1.86
C PHE A 26 19.64 -20.37 0.53
N LEU A 27 19.70 -19.06 0.59
CA LEU A 27 19.98 -18.23 -0.58
C LEU A 27 21.44 -18.41 -1.04
N PRO A 28 21.73 -18.15 -2.34
CA PRO A 28 23.10 -18.01 -2.79
C PRO A 28 23.87 -16.98 -1.96
N CYS A 29 25.18 -17.16 -1.84
CA CYS A 29 25.99 -16.20 -1.10
C CYS A 29 25.99 -14.82 -1.77
N GLU A 30 26.31 -13.78 -0.98
CA GLU A 30 26.30 -12.38 -1.46
C GLU A 30 27.14 -12.18 -2.73
N GLN A 31 28.21 -12.93 -2.92
CA GLN A 31 29.06 -12.84 -4.10
C GLN A 31 28.30 -13.32 -5.35
N VAL A 32 27.68 -14.48 -5.27
CA VAL A 32 26.89 -15.05 -6.37
C VAL A 32 25.74 -14.11 -6.76
N LEU A 33 25.01 -13.57 -5.76
CA LEU A 33 23.95 -12.61 -6.01
C LEU A 33 24.47 -11.29 -6.60
N THR A 34 25.69 -10.87 -6.26
CA THR A 34 26.34 -9.70 -6.86
C THR A 34 26.63 -9.92 -8.35
N GLU A 35 27.15 -11.08 -8.70
CA GLU A 35 27.44 -11.46 -10.08
C GLU A 35 26.15 -11.63 -10.89
N GLU A 36 25.14 -12.27 -10.32
CA GLU A 36 23.86 -12.56 -10.96
C GLU A 36 23.03 -11.29 -11.24
N TYR A 37 22.96 -10.39 -10.26
CA TYR A 37 22.12 -9.19 -10.39
C TYR A 37 22.85 -7.96 -10.89
N GLY A 38 24.18 -7.97 -10.94
CA GLY A 38 24.98 -6.84 -11.40
C GLY A 38 24.98 -5.62 -10.47
N PHE A 39 24.68 -5.82 -9.18
CA PHE A 39 24.71 -4.76 -8.17
C PHE A 39 25.87 -4.92 -7.19
N SER A 40 26.29 -3.84 -6.54
CA SER A 40 27.37 -3.86 -5.56
C SER A 40 27.03 -4.76 -4.36
N ARG A 41 28.04 -5.34 -3.75
CA ARG A 41 27.91 -6.17 -2.54
C ARG A 41 27.18 -5.43 -1.39
N VAL A 42 27.41 -4.12 -1.27
CA VAL A 42 26.71 -3.28 -0.28
C VAL A 42 25.21 -3.23 -0.57
N THR A 43 24.82 -3.08 -1.84
CA THR A 43 23.41 -3.05 -2.27
C THR A 43 22.72 -4.40 -2.02
N ILE A 44 23.40 -5.51 -2.36
CA ILE A 44 22.91 -6.88 -2.09
C ILE A 44 22.70 -7.10 -0.61
N ARG A 45 23.71 -6.79 0.21
CA ARG A 45 23.64 -6.96 1.68
C ARG A 45 22.53 -6.13 2.30
N ALA A 46 22.35 -4.88 1.87
CA ALA A 46 21.27 -4.01 2.35
C ALA A 46 19.87 -4.58 2.02
N ALA A 47 19.69 -5.17 0.83
CA ALA A 47 18.45 -5.83 0.47
C ALA A 47 18.19 -7.10 1.30
N LEU A 48 19.21 -7.94 1.49
CA LEU A 48 19.12 -9.15 2.32
C LEU A 48 18.82 -8.82 3.78
N GLN A 49 19.47 -7.76 4.33
CA GLN A 49 19.21 -7.30 5.69
C GLN A 49 17.77 -6.84 5.86
N LYS A 50 17.22 -6.17 4.85
CA LYS A 50 15.80 -5.77 4.84
C LYS A 50 14.87 -6.98 4.92
N LEU A 51 15.18 -8.06 4.21
CA LEU A 51 14.40 -9.31 4.29
C LEU A 51 14.56 -10.01 5.65
N VAL A 52 15.71 -9.84 6.32
CA VAL A 52 15.90 -10.32 7.72
C VAL A 52 15.04 -9.49 8.68
N GLU A 53 15.04 -8.18 8.57
CA GLU A 53 14.18 -7.29 9.36
C GLU A 53 12.69 -7.65 9.19
N GLN A 54 12.30 -8.01 7.98
CA GLN A 54 10.94 -8.47 7.63
C GLN A 54 10.65 -9.92 8.07
N LYS A 55 11.59 -10.59 8.74
CA LYS A 55 11.46 -11.99 9.19
C LYS A 55 11.16 -12.99 8.05
N ILE A 56 11.54 -12.67 6.84
CA ILE A 56 11.48 -13.57 5.67
C ILE A 56 12.73 -14.43 5.64
N LEU A 57 13.86 -13.82 5.96
CA LEU A 57 15.15 -14.48 6.08
C LEU A 57 15.63 -14.48 7.53
N LYS A 58 16.51 -15.42 7.83
CA LYS A 58 17.32 -15.46 9.05
C LYS A 58 18.78 -15.57 8.67
N THR A 59 19.63 -14.75 9.29
CA THR A 59 21.08 -14.92 9.16
C THR A 59 21.54 -16.10 10.00
N ILE A 60 22.20 -17.06 9.36
CA ILE A 60 22.83 -18.19 10.04
C ILE A 60 24.34 -17.98 9.99
N PRO A 61 25.05 -17.90 11.14
CA PRO A 61 26.49 -17.71 11.17
C PRO A 61 27.21 -18.72 10.27
N TYR A 62 28.15 -18.24 9.46
CA TYR A 62 28.96 -19.00 8.51
C TYR A 62 28.21 -19.73 7.38
N LYS A 63 26.87 -19.71 7.36
CA LYS A 63 26.04 -20.39 6.34
C LYS A 63 25.30 -19.40 5.42
N GLY A 64 25.14 -18.13 5.83
CA GLY A 64 24.46 -17.12 5.04
C GLY A 64 23.01 -16.90 5.44
N TYR A 65 22.13 -16.68 4.48
CA TYR A 65 20.74 -16.33 4.70
C TYR A 65 19.82 -17.51 4.42
N GLN A 66 19.03 -17.90 5.40
CA GLN A 66 18.05 -18.97 5.30
C GLN A 66 16.64 -18.39 5.21
N VAL A 67 15.84 -18.90 4.30
CA VAL A 67 14.41 -18.57 4.19
C VAL A 67 13.65 -19.20 5.36
N ILE A 68 12.95 -18.38 6.14
CA ILE A 68 12.20 -18.87 7.32
C ILE A 68 10.68 -18.65 7.17
N ASN A 69 10.27 -17.81 6.23
CA ASN A 69 8.87 -17.50 6.05
C ASN A 69 8.58 -17.30 4.55
N VAL A 70 7.95 -18.29 3.93
CA VAL A 70 7.47 -18.22 2.54
C VAL A 70 5.96 -18.32 2.58
N PRO A 71 5.23 -17.55 1.78
CA PRO A 71 3.83 -17.86 1.52
C PRO A 71 3.76 -19.26 0.92
N SER A 72 3.27 -20.22 1.68
CA SER A 72 3.29 -21.63 1.28
C SER A 72 2.29 -21.92 0.16
N GLN A 73 2.60 -22.89 -0.67
CA GLN A 73 1.60 -23.52 -1.54
C GLN A 73 0.46 -24.12 -0.69
N PRO A 74 -0.79 -24.24 -1.23
CA PRO A 74 -1.87 -24.88 -0.51
C PRO A 74 -1.46 -26.24 0.00
N LEU A 75 -1.58 -26.48 1.29
CA LEU A 75 -1.27 -27.78 1.88
C LEU A 75 -2.42 -28.74 1.56
N PRO A 76 -2.14 -29.95 1.07
CA PRO A 76 -3.18 -30.97 0.91
C PRO A 76 -3.79 -31.27 2.28
N ASP A 77 -5.11 -31.41 2.33
CA ASP A 77 -5.89 -31.72 3.53
C ASP A 77 -5.96 -30.66 4.65
N VAL A 78 -5.52 -29.44 4.38
CA VAL A 78 -5.71 -28.27 5.25
C VAL A 78 -6.72 -27.32 4.63
N LEU A 79 -7.53 -26.66 5.47
CA LEU A 79 -8.39 -25.56 5.02
C LEU A 79 -7.52 -24.40 4.54
N ASN A 80 -7.79 -23.87 3.35
CA ASN A 80 -6.92 -22.87 2.72
C ASN A 80 -7.70 -21.63 2.31
N ILE A 81 -7.12 -20.46 2.60
CA ILE A 81 -7.55 -19.16 2.06
C ILE A 81 -6.60 -18.78 0.92
N GLY A 82 -7.15 -18.54 -0.26
CA GLY A 82 -6.44 -17.91 -1.35
C GLY A 82 -6.40 -16.39 -1.14
N ALA A 83 -5.26 -15.78 -1.39
CA ALA A 83 -5.13 -14.33 -1.31
C ALA A 83 -4.47 -13.78 -2.57
N LEU A 84 -5.06 -12.73 -3.13
CA LEU A 84 -4.58 -12.06 -4.33
C LEU A 84 -4.33 -10.60 -4.04
N TRP A 85 -3.05 -10.22 -4.00
CA TRP A 85 -2.60 -8.87 -3.70
C TRP A 85 -2.29 -8.08 -4.97
N CYS A 86 -2.53 -6.79 -4.94
CA CYS A 86 -2.22 -5.90 -6.04
C CYS A 86 -0.72 -5.64 -6.20
N SER A 87 0.06 -5.72 -5.13
CA SER A 87 1.50 -5.44 -5.12
C SER A 87 2.28 -6.51 -4.39
N ASN A 88 3.60 -6.50 -4.55
CA ASN A 88 4.47 -7.49 -3.93
C ASN A 88 4.26 -7.59 -2.42
N VAL A 89 3.89 -8.77 -1.96
CA VAL A 89 3.53 -9.07 -0.58
C VAL A 89 4.71 -9.06 0.39
N LEU A 90 5.94 -8.98 -0.08
CA LEU A 90 7.13 -9.08 0.76
C LEU A 90 7.70 -7.74 1.22
N HIS A 91 7.04 -6.62 0.90
CA HIS A 91 7.46 -5.31 1.39
C HIS A 91 6.31 -4.30 1.48
N GLY A 92 6.55 -3.23 2.24
CA GLY A 92 5.61 -2.13 2.39
C GLY A 92 4.29 -2.53 3.03
N TYR A 93 3.22 -1.84 2.65
CA TYR A 93 1.90 -2.06 3.23
C TYR A 93 1.32 -3.46 2.92
N ALA A 94 1.65 -4.02 1.75
CA ALA A 94 1.18 -5.35 1.36
C ALA A 94 1.72 -6.45 2.29
N TYR A 95 2.94 -6.28 2.81
CA TYR A 95 3.51 -7.16 3.81
C TYR A 95 2.77 -7.09 5.16
N ASN A 96 2.40 -5.89 5.60
CA ASN A 96 1.64 -5.72 6.84
C ASN A 96 0.22 -6.32 6.71
N LEU A 97 -0.44 -6.14 5.55
CA LEU A 97 -1.69 -6.84 5.25
C LEU A 97 -1.53 -8.35 5.33
N TYR A 98 -0.47 -8.88 4.70
CA TYR A 98 -0.18 -10.32 4.70
C TYR A 98 0.05 -10.87 6.10
N LEU A 99 0.91 -10.22 6.91
CA LEU A 99 1.19 -10.70 8.26
C LEU A 99 -0.05 -10.75 9.14
N ALA A 100 -0.85 -9.70 9.11
CA ALA A 100 -2.08 -9.62 9.89
C ALA A 100 -3.13 -10.65 9.43
N ALA A 101 -3.32 -10.81 8.11
CA ALA A 101 -4.21 -11.84 7.57
C ALA A 101 -3.73 -13.25 7.92
N LYS A 102 -2.42 -13.51 7.78
CA LYS A 102 -1.79 -14.80 8.12
C LYS A 102 -2.01 -15.16 9.59
N GLN A 103 -1.80 -14.22 10.50
CA GLN A 103 -2.00 -14.46 11.94
C GLN A 103 -3.45 -14.90 12.24
N VAL A 104 -4.45 -14.24 11.65
CA VAL A 104 -5.85 -14.61 11.83
C VAL A 104 -6.14 -15.99 11.22
N ALA A 105 -5.62 -16.27 10.03
CA ALA A 105 -5.79 -17.56 9.37
C ALA A 105 -5.20 -18.70 10.21
N GLU A 106 -3.95 -18.56 10.67
CA GLU A 106 -3.25 -19.59 11.46
C GLU A 106 -3.94 -19.90 12.79
N VAL A 107 -4.40 -18.88 13.53
CA VAL A 107 -5.16 -19.06 14.77
C VAL A 107 -6.46 -19.87 14.52
N ASN A 108 -7.05 -19.72 13.33
CA ASN A 108 -8.25 -20.45 12.92
C ASN A 108 -7.94 -21.77 12.19
N ARG A 109 -6.68 -22.18 12.10
CA ARG A 109 -6.20 -23.41 11.43
C ARG A 109 -6.43 -23.41 9.92
N TYR A 110 -6.29 -22.23 9.28
CA TYR A 110 -6.29 -22.08 7.83
C TYR A 110 -4.87 -21.77 7.34
N GLY A 111 -4.47 -22.37 6.23
CA GLY A 111 -3.33 -21.92 5.45
C GLY A 111 -3.69 -20.63 4.67
N LEU A 112 -2.76 -19.71 4.56
CA LEU A 112 -2.90 -18.52 3.70
C LEU A 112 -1.94 -18.63 2.51
N PHE A 113 -2.50 -18.75 1.33
CA PHE A 113 -1.78 -18.84 0.07
C PHE A 113 -1.89 -17.53 -0.70
N VAL A 114 -0.77 -16.86 -0.99
CA VAL A 114 -0.76 -15.50 -1.56
C VAL A 114 -0.16 -15.49 -2.94
N LYS A 115 -0.81 -14.80 -3.87
CA LYS A 115 -0.31 -14.40 -5.19
C LYS A 115 -0.29 -12.88 -5.32
N SER A 116 0.63 -12.33 -6.11
CA SER A 116 0.74 -10.90 -6.39
C SER A 116 0.69 -10.62 -7.88
N SER A 117 -0.03 -9.59 -8.29
CA SER A 117 -0.17 -9.16 -9.69
C SER A 117 0.68 -7.95 -10.05
N ASP A 118 1.51 -7.45 -9.12
CA ASP A 118 2.39 -6.30 -9.33
C ASP A 118 1.70 -5.08 -9.97
N ASP A 119 0.47 -4.80 -9.52
CA ASP A 119 -0.41 -3.74 -10.01
C ASP A 119 -0.81 -3.89 -11.51
N ASP A 120 -0.68 -5.09 -12.09
CA ASP A 120 -1.23 -5.40 -13.41
C ASP A 120 -2.62 -6.06 -13.28
N SER A 121 -3.64 -5.40 -13.84
CA SER A 121 -5.03 -5.87 -13.76
C SER A 121 -5.31 -7.11 -14.62
N ARG A 122 -4.53 -7.35 -15.68
CA ARG A 122 -4.66 -8.53 -16.53
C ARG A 122 -4.04 -9.73 -15.85
N GLU A 123 -2.87 -9.52 -15.26
CA GLU A 123 -2.19 -10.53 -14.44
C GLU A 123 -3.08 -10.91 -13.24
N GLN A 124 -3.68 -9.93 -12.58
CA GLN A 124 -4.62 -10.19 -11.48
C GLN A 124 -5.79 -11.09 -11.90
N ALA A 125 -6.35 -10.86 -13.09
CA ALA A 125 -7.45 -11.70 -13.61
C ALA A 125 -6.99 -13.13 -13.92
N ALA A 126 -5.78 -13.30 -14.46
CA ALA A 126 -5.19 -14.62 -14.71
C ALA A 126 -4.93 -15.40 -13.42
N LEU A 127 -4.29 -14.74 -12.44
CA LEU A 127 -4.01 -15.32 -11.13
C LEU A 127 -5.28 -15.67 -10.34
N LEU A 128 -6.34 -14.87 -10.49
CA LEU A 128 -7.63 -15.22 -9.89
C LEU A 128 -8.19 -16.51 -10.48
N SER A 129 -8.10 -16.68 -11.81
CA SER A 129 -8.53 -17.92 -12.46
C SER A 129 -7.77 -19.12 -11.91
N GLU A 130 -6.46 -19.01 -11.73
CA GLU A 130 -5.66 -20.05 -11.08
C GLU A 130 -6.14 -20.32 -9.65
N LEU A 131 -6.35 -19.28 -8.83
CA LEU A 131 -6.82 -19.44 -7.44
C LEU A 131 -8.20 -20.10 -7.35
N LEU A 132 -9.05 -19.90 -8.35
CA LEU A 132 -10.36 -20.56 -8.41
C LEU A 132 -10.25 -22.05 -8.73
N GLU A 133 -9.22 -22.46 -9.47
CA GLU A 133 -8.92 -23.86 -9.75
C GLU A 133 -8.31 -24.59 -8.55
N PHE A 134 -7.61 -23.85 -7.67
CA PHE A 134 -7.06 -24.42 -6.45
C PHE A 134 -8.16 -24.74 -5.42
N LYS A 135 -7.90 -25.76 -4.61
CA LYS A 135 -8.77 -26.13 -3.49
C LYS A 135 -8.63 -25.09 -2.35
N THR A 136 -9.26 -23.94 -2.54
CA THR A 136 -9.37 -22.89 -1.51
C THR A 136 -10.80 -22.82 -0.99
N ASP A 137 -10.96 -22.51 0.30
CA ASP A 137 -12.27 -22.41 0.95
C ASP A 137 -12.86 -20.99 0.78
N GLY A 138 -12.02 -20.01 0.58
CA GLY A 138 -12.42 -18.62 0.32
C GLY A 138 -11.27 -17.77 -0.19
N LEU A 139 -11.55 -16.53 -0.56
CA LEU A 139 -10.61 -15.60 -1.22
C LEU A 139 -10.57 -14.25 -0.52
N LEU A 140 -9.35 -13.75 -0.28
CA LEU A 140 -9.06 -12.36 0.08
C LEU A 140 -8.45 -11.65 -1.14
N ILE A 141 -8.98 -10.50 -1.54
CA ILE A 141 -8.51 -9.82 -2.73
C ILE A 141 -8.28 -8.33 -2.47
N VAL A 142 -7.08 -7.86 -2.79
CA VAL A 142 -6.77 -6.43 -2.95
C VAL A 142 -6.85 -6.11 -4.44
N PRO A 143 -7.93 -5.46 -4.91
CA PRO A 143 -8.07 -5.13 -6.32
C PRO A 143 -6.94 -4.22 -6.81
N THR A 144 -6.46 -4.44 -8.02
CA THR A 144 -5.55 -3.51 -8.69
C THR A 144 -6.31 -2.54 -9.58
N PHE A 145 -5.70 -1.40 -9.85
CA PHE A 145 -6.19 -0.42 -10.81
C PHE A 145 -5.35 -0.48 -12.07
N ASP A 146 -5.91 0.00 -13.19
CA ASP A 146 -5.07 0.23 -14.34
C ASP A 146 -4.09 1.40 -14.09
N PRO A 147 -2.99 1.50 -14.86
CA PRO A 147 -2.05 2.61 -14.75
C PRO A 147 -2.68 4.00 -14.97
N ALA A 148 -3.85 4.06 -15.63
CA ALA A 148 -4.62 5.30 -15.82
C ALA A 148 -5.53 5.62 -14.62
N GLY A 149 -5.61 4.74 -13.62
CA GLY A 149 -6.43 4.93 -12.42
C GLY A 149 -7.93 4.69 -12.65
N ASN A 150 -8.30 4.03 -13.74
CA ASN A 150 -9.68 3.70 -14.04
C ASN A 150 -10.01 2.30 -13.55
N TYR A 151 -11.16 2.14 -12.89
CA TYR A 151 -11.66 0.83 -12.47
C TYR A 151 -12.11 -0.07 -13.61
N MET A 152 -12.42 0.51 -14.76
CA MET A 152 -13.13 -0.15 -15.87
C MET A 152 -12.22 -0.42 -17.07
N THR A 153 -11.02 -0.97 -16.84
CA THR A 153 -10.24 -1.57 -17.91
C THR A 153 -10.76 -2.96 -18.27
N LEU A 154 -10.36 -3.46 -19.42
CA LEU A 154 -10.66 -4.85 -19.82
C LEU A 154 -10.24 -5.87 -18.76
N GLY A 155 -9.08 -5.66 -18.12
CA GLY A 155 -8.59 -6.52 -17.04
C GLY A 155 -9.48 -6.47 -15.80
N ASN A 156 -9.85 -5.29 -15.33
CA ASN A 156 -10.76 -5.12 -14.20
C ASN A 156 -12.16 -5.64 -14.50
N HIS A 157 -12.66 -5.45 -15.71
CA HIS A 157 -13.95 -6.02 -16.11
C HIS A 157 -13.92 -7.55 -16.15
N ALA A 158 -12.84 -8.15 -16.65
CA ALA A 158 -12.66 -9.60 -16.61
C ALA A 158 -12.61 -10.11 -15.17
N LEU A 159 -11.82 -9.44 -14.30
CA LEU A 159 -11.74 -9.75 -12.87
C LEU A 159 -13.11 -9.70 -12.22
N PHE A 160 -13.87 -8.63 -12.43
CA PHE A 160 -15.23 -8.48 -11.88
C PHE A 160 -16.18 -9.61 -12.33
N THR A 161 -16.11 -9.98 -13.60
CA THR A 161 -16.88 -11.11 -14.13
C THR A 161 -16.50 -12.43 -13.47
N LEU A 162 -15.21 -12.67 -13.25
CA LEU A 162 -14.72 -13.87 -12.57
C LEU A 162 -15.15 -13.88 -11.11
N LEU A 163 -15.04 -12.75 -10.40
CA LEU A 163 -15.49 -12.62 -9.01
C LEU A 163 -16.96 -12.96 -8.86
N ARG A 164 -17.83 -12.45 -9.72
CA ARG A 164 -19.28 -12.79 -9.71
C ARG A 164 -19.55 -14.26 -9.97
N LYS A 165 -18.71 -14.93 -10.76
CA LYS A 165 -18.83 -16.36 -11.06
C LYS A 165 -18.19 -17.27 -10.02
N ALA A 166 -17.42 -16.72 -9.10
CA ALA A 166 -16.57 -17.48 -8.19
C ALA A 166 -17.31 -18.49 -7.32
N GLY A 167 -18.55 -18.25 -6.97
CA GLY A 167 -19.34 -19.18 -6.13
C GLY A 167 -18.72 -19.54 -4.78
N LYS A 168 -17.56 -18.93 -4.43
CA LYS A 168 -16.81 -19.10 -3.18
C LYS A 168 -16.93 -17.87 -2.31
N PRO A 169 -16.87 -17.98 -0.98
CA PRO A 169 -16.73 -16.84 -0.09
C PRO A 169 -15.56 -15.94 -0.51
N LEU A 170 -15.78 -14.64 -0.53
CA LEU A 170 -14.84 -13.67 -1.07
C LEU A 170 -14.99 -12.33 -0.36
N VAL A 171 -13.87 -11.76 0.11
CA VAL A 171 -13.83 -10.42 0.72
C VAL A 171 -12.77 -9.56 0.04
N LEU A 172 -13.17 -8.35 -0.35
CA LEU A 172 -12.24 -7.32 -0.81
C LEU A 172 -11.63 -6.59 0.40
N LEU A 173 -10.35 -6.23 0.31
CA LEU A 173 -9.70 -5.46 1.35
C LEU A 173 -8.86 -4.33 0.76
N ASP A 174 -8.75 -3.22 1.50
CA ASP A 174 -8.04 -1.99 1.17
C ASP A 174 -8.60 -1.23 -0.04
N ARG A 175 -9.09 -1.93 -1.05
CA ARG A 175 -9.67 -1.36 -2.27
C ARG A 175 -10.96 -2.10 -2.63
N ASP A 176 -11.89 -1.42 -3.28
CA ASP A 176 -13.16 -1.99 -3.74
C ASP A 176 -13.39 -1.72 -5.24
N PHE A 177 -14.47 -2.28 -5.75
CA PHE A 177 -15.07 -1.88 -7.01
C PHE A 177 -16.35 -1.11 -6.70
N PRO A 178 -16.49 0.17 -7.07
CA PRO A 178 -17.60 1.03 -6.64
C PRO A 178 -19.00 0.50 -6.95
N GLU A 179 -19.12 -0.38 -7.93
CA GLU A 179 -20.39 -0.93 -8.40
C GLU A 179 -20.61 -2.39 -7.97
N THR A 180 -19.89 -2.85 -6.95
CA THR A 180 -19.99 -4.22 -6.48
C THR A 180 -20.71 -4.32 -5.14
N ASP A 181 -21.53 -5.36 -4.98
CA ASP A 181 -22.15 -5.75 -3.72
C ASP A 181 -21.29 -6.76 -2.93
N LEU A 182 -19.98 -6.86 -3.25
CA LEU A 182 -19.10 -7.78 -2.55
C LEU A 182 -18.78 -7.27 -1.14
N PRO A 183 -18.62 -8.18 -0.18
CA PRO A 183 -18.13 -7.82 1.15
C PRO A 183 -16.76 -7.17 1.06
N CYS A 184 -16.55 -6.09 1.80
CA CYS A 184 -15.28 -5.40 1.78
C CYS A 184 -14.92 -4.73 3.12
N VAL A 185 -13.61 -4.64 3.39
CA VAL A 185 -13.04 -3.86 4.50
C VAL A 185 -12.01 -2.90 3.95
N LEU A 186 -12.27 -1.61 4.07
CA LEU A 186 -11.59 -0.54 3.36
C LEU A 186 -11.04 0.50 4.32
N ASN A 187 -10.07 1.28 3.85
CA ASN A 187 -9.77 2.57 4.47
C ASN A 187 -10.86 3.60 4.11
N ASP A 188 -11.26 4.42 5.08
CA ASP A 188 -12.15 5.54 4.84
C ASP A 188 -11.36 6.75 4.30
N GLU A 189 -11.11 6.75 3.01
CA GLU A 189 -10.29 7.78 2.36
C GLU A 189 -10.96 9.16 2.40
N TYR A 190 -12.27 9.22 2.19
CA TYR A 190 -13.01 10.47 2.25
C TYR A 190 -13.10 11.00 3.68
N GLY A 191 -13.45 10.15 4.65
CA GLY A 191 -13.44 10.50 6.08
C GLY A 191 -12.05 10.87 6.57
N GLY A 192 -11.00 10.23 6.07
CA GLY A 192 -9.61 10.57 6.34
C GLY A 192 -9.26 12.00 5.87
N GLY A 193 -9.66 12.36 4.65
CA GLY A 193 -9.53 13.73 4.15
C GLY A 193 -10.25 14.77 5.02
N ASN A 194 -11.52 14.49 5.39
CA ASN A 194 -12.27 15.34 6.32
C ASN A 194 -11.55 15.51 7.66
N SER A 195 -10.98 14.44 8.20
CA SER A 195 -10.25 14.50 9.48
C SER A 195 -9.01 15.38 9.40
N VAL A 196 -8.32 15.40 8.27
CA VAL A 196 -7.21 16.34 8.05
C VAL A 196 -7.70 17.78 8.07
N ALA A 197 -8.83 18.08 7.44
CA ALA A 197 -9.41 19.43 7.49
C ALA A 197 -9.80 19.84 8.91
N GLU A 198 -10.45 18.96 9.67
CA GLU A 198 -10.79 19.18 11.09
C GLU A 198 -9.53 19.44 11.92
N HIS A 199 -8.48 18.64 11.70
CA HIS A 199 -7.20 18.77 12.40
C HIS A 199 -6.53 20.13 12.09
N LEU A 200 -6.46 20.52 10.82
CA LEU A 200 -5.88 21.80 10.40
C LEU A 200 -6.71 22.99 10.94
N ALA A 201 -8.03 22.89 10.96
CA ALA A 201 -8.91 23.90 11.55
C ALA A 201 -8.65 24.08 13.04
N ALA A 202 -8.50 22.98 13.80
CA ALA A 202 -8.20 22.98 15.22
C ALA A 202 -6.83 23.61 15.55
N HIS A 203 -5.87 23.51 14.63
CA HIS A 203 -4.55 24.17 14.72
C HIS A 203 -4.55 25.62 14.17
N GLY A 204 -5.72 26.18 13.85
CA GLY A 204 -5.87 27.57 13.48
C GLY A 204 -5.56 27.90 12.03
N HIS A 205 -5.31 26.91 11.18
CA HIS A 205 -5.05 27.14 9.76
C HIS A 205 -6.30 27.66 9.04
N ARG A 206 -6.10 28.63 8.13
CA ARG A 206 -7.16 29.23 7.31
C ARG A 206 -6.80 29.26 5.83
N ARG A 207 -5.56 28.97 5.49
CA ARG A 207 -5.05 28.96 4.12
C ARG A 207 -4.04 27.80 3.99
N ILE A 208 -4.36 26.83 3.15
CA ILE A 208 -3.54 25.64 2.95
C ILE A 208 -3.22 25.40 1.48
N ALA A 209 -2.05 24.86 1.19
CA ALA A 209 -1.73 24.30 -0.10
C ALA A 209 -2.03 22.80 -0.14
N VAL A 210 -2.52 22.33 -1.29
CA VAL A 210 -2.81 20.91 -1.54
C VAL A 210 -1.96 20.48 -2.73
N PHE A 211 -0.93 19.67 -2.48
CA PHE A 211 -0.02 19.16 -3.50
C PHE A 211 -0.42 17.74 -3.87
N VAL A 212 -0.92 17.58 -5.08
CA VAL A 212 -1.44 16.31 -5.59
C VAL A 212 -0.96 16.08 -7.02
N PRO A 213 -0.74 14.83 -7.45
CA PRO A 213 -0.52 14.56 -8.86
C PRO A 213 -1.84 14.72 -9.62
N ASP A 214 -1.75 15.15 -10.88
CA ASP A 214 -2.87 15.16 -11.82
C ASP A 214 -3.17 13.73 -12.31
N ILE A 215 -3.37 12.83 -11.34
CA ILE A 215 -3.74 11.45 -11.57
C ILE A 215 -5.06 11.21 -10.87
N SER A 216 -6.04 10.83 -11.66
CA SER A 216 -7.40 10.60 -11.20
C SER A 216 -7.58 9.20 -10.59
N TYR A 217 -6.67 8.74 -9.72
CA TYR A 217 -6.97 7.55 -8.93
C TYR A 217 -8.18 7.81 -8.04
N TYR A 218 -9.14 6.92 -8.07
CA TYR A 218 -10.36 7.03 -7.28
C TYR A 218 -10.07 7.28 -5.80
N ILE A 219 -9.14 6.52 -5.22
CA ILE A 219 -8.69 6.68 -3.84
C ILE A 219 -8.22 8.11 -3.56
N GLN A 220 -7.40 8.68 -4.45
CA GLN A 220 -6.91 10.04 -4.30
C GLN A 220 -8.02 11.08 -4.46
N LYS A 221 -8.98 10.85 -5.37
CA LYS A 221 -10.17 11.71 -5.49
C LYS A 221 -11.01 11.72 -4.23
N GLN A 222 -11.26 10.55 -3.63
CA GLN A 222 -12.00 10.46 -2.37
C GLN A 222 -11.28 11.22 -1.24
N ARG A 223 -9.98 11.00 -1.11
CA ARG A 223 -9.13 11.63 -0.11
C ARG A 223 -9.09 13.15 -0.22
N VAL A 224 -8.83 13.65 -1.44
CA VAL A 224 -8.81 15.09 -1.72
C VAL A 224 -10.22 15.69 -1.65
N GLY A 225 -11.25 15.01 -2.13
CA GLY A 225 -12.64 15.43 -2.01
C GLY A 225 -13.04 15.64 -0.56
N GLY A 226 -12.76 14.66 0.31
CA GLY A 226 -13.02 14.78 1.75
C GLY A 226 -12.27 15.96 2.40
N LEU A 227 -11.01 16.17 2.01
CA LEU A 227 -10.23 17.32 2.49
C LEU A 227 -10.85 18.66 2.06
N LEU A 228 -11.21 18.80 0.78
CA LEU A 228 -11.76 20.05 0.25
C LEU A 228 -13.13 20.37 0.89
N ASP A 229 -13.99 19.37 1.00
CA ASP A 229 -15.30 19.52 1.64
C ASP A 229 -15.18 19.87 3.14
N GLY A 230 -14.26 19.21 3.84
CA GLY A 230 -13.94 19.52 5.21
C GLY A 230 -13.39 20.94 5.39
N CYS A 231 -12.46 21.35 4.52
CA CYS A 231 -11.92 22.71 4.50
C CYS A 231 -13.03 23.76 4.28
N GLY A 232 -13.96 23.49 3.35
CA GLY A 232 -15.11 24.35 3.10
C GLY A 232 -15.98 24.54 4.33
N LYS A 233 -16.28 23.46 5.08
CA LYS A 233 -17.05 23.50 6.34
C LYS A 233 -16.38 24.33 7.43
N HIS A 234 -15.04 24.32 7.49
CA HIS A 234 -14.26 25.05 8.49
C HIS A 234 -13.75 26.43 8.02
N GLY A 235 -14.18 26.91 6.86
CA GLY A 235 -13.74 28.19 6.30
C GLY A 235 -12.25 28.26 5.96
N ILE A 236 -11.63 27.13 5.66
CA ILE A 236 -10.24 27.05 5.23
C ILE A 236 -10.19 27.24 3.72
N LYS A 237 -9.43 28.24 3.25
CA LYS A 237 -9.19 28.47 1.82
C LYS A 237 -8.09 27.51 1.33
N THR A 238 -8.42 26.71 0.32
CA THR A 238 -7.52 25.72 -0.28
C THR A 238 -6.94 26.23 -1.59
N PHE A 239 -5.66 25.95 -1.83
CA PHE A 239 -4.93 26.25 -3.04
C PHE A 239 -4.32 24.94 -3.56
N CYS A 240 -4.87 24.43 -4.67
CA CYS A 240 -4.41 23.18 -5.24
C CYS A 240 -3.30 23.41 -6.26
N PHE A 241 -2.18 22.70 -6.08
CA PHE A 241 -1.12 22.60 -7.08
C PHE A 241 -1.16 21.20 -7.67
N SER A 242 -1.59 21.09 -8.92
CA SER A 242 -1.67 19.82 -9.62
C SER A 242 -0.37 19.54 -10.36
N LEU A 243 0.25 18.42 -10.04
CA LEU A 243 1.50 17.97 -10.66
C LEU A 243 1.16 17.19 -11.95
N PRO A 244 1.72 17.57 -13.13
CA PRO A 244 1.31 17.01 -14.39
C PRO A 244 1.44 15.49 -14.48
N LYS A 245 0.37 14.81 -14.90
CA LYS A 245 0.30 13.35 -15.06
C LYS A 245 1.45 12.78 -15.89
N LYS A 246 1.76 13.43 -17.01
CA LYS A 246 2.85 13.02 -17.92
C LYS A 246 4.18 12.88 -17.19
N ASP A 247 4.53 13.88 -16.39
CA ASP A 247 5.80 13.89 -15.69
C ASP A 247 5.78 12.93 -14.50
N PHE A 248 4.64 12.82 -13.81
CA PHE A 248 4.48 11.91 -12.70
C PHE A 248 4.64 10.44 -13.10
N LEU A 249 4.15 10.05 -14.27
CA LEU A 249 4.25 8.67 -14.78
C LEU A 249 5.60 8.34 -15.43
N ASN A 250 6.24 9.32 -16.10
CA ASN A 250 7.40 9.08 -16.93
C ASN A 250 8.73 9.43 -16.27
N LEU A 251 8.73 10.26 -15.23
CA LEU A 251 9.94 10.64 -14.52
C LEU A 251 10.14 9.76 -13.26
N GLU A 252 11.40 9.41 -13.02
CA GLU A 252 11.78 8.90 -11.71
C GLU A 252 11.37 9.92 -10.62
N ARG A 253 10.85 9.45 -9.48
CA ARG A 253 10.33 10.29 -8.39
C ARG A 253 11.29 11.39 -7.96
N THR A 254 12.61 11.12 -7.98
CA THR A 254 13.65 12.11 -7.64
C THR A 254 13.73 13.22 -8.67
N LEU A 255 13.74 12.88 -9.96
CA LEU A 255 13.82 13.84 -11.05
C LEU A 255 12.52 14.66 -11.13
N PHE A 256 11.39 14.00 -10.97
CA PHE A 256 10.10 14.63 -10.88
C PHE A 256 10.08 15.71 -9.78
N TYR A 257 10.47 15.35 -8.56
CA TYR A 257 10.50 16.29 -7.44
C TYR A 257 11.45 17.45 -7.67
N LYS A 258 12.67 17.20 -8.18
CA LYS A 258 13.64 18.26 -8.52
C LYS A 258 13.08 19.27 -9.51
N LYS A 259 12.29 18.81 -10.49
CA LYS A 259 11.66 19.68 -11.49
C LYS A 259 10.67 20.65 -10.87
N TYR A 260 9.87 20.22 -9.92
CA TYR A 260 8.75 21.01 -9.38
C TYR A 260 9.01 21.64 -8.01
N ARG A 261 10.14 21.33 -7.37
CA ARG A 261 10.43 21.80 -6.00
C ARG A 261 10.29 23.31 -5.82
N GLN A 262 10.87 24.07 -6.73
CA GLN A 262 10.84 25.53 -6.65
C GLN A 262 9.42 26.07 -6.88
N ASP A 263 8.74 25.56 -7.89
CA ASP A 263 7.36 25.95 -8.19
C ASP A 263 6.41 25.69 -7.01
N LEU A 264 6.58 24.55 -6.32
CA LEU A 264 5.80 24.19 -5.12
C LEU A 264 6.04 25.21 -3.99
N LEU A 265 7.32 25.60 -3.77
CA LEU A 265 7.68 26.57 -2.74
C LEU A 265 7.15 27.97 -3.06
N ASP A 266 7.32 28.41 -4.31
CA ASP A 266 6.86 29.71 -4.75
C ASP A 266 5.32 29.80 -4.72
N PHE A 267 4.64 28.72 -5.11
CA PHE A 267 3.19 28.61 -5.01
C PHE A 267 2.71 28.73 -3.55
N ALA A 268 3.35 28.04 -2.62
CA ALA A 268 2.98 28.10 -1.20
C ALA A 268 3.15 29.52 -0.64
N LYS A 269 4.29 30.18 -0.94
CA LYS A 269 4.57 31.55 -0.50
C LYS A 269 3.62 32.58 -1.12
N ALA A 270 3.40 32.50 -2.45
CA ALA A 270 2.51 33.42 -3.17
C ALA A 270 1.08 33.38 -2.63
N ASN A 271 0.62 32.21 -2.25
CA ASN A 271 -0.71 32.02 -1.68
C ASN A 271 -0.77 32.25 -0.16
N LYS A 272 0.34 32.61 0.49
CA LYS A 272 0.41 32.88 1.94
C LYS A 272 -0.22 31.75 2.75
N VAL A 273 0.07 30.50 2.39
CA VAL A 273 -0.44 29.34 3.13
C VAL A 273 0.35 29.14 4.41
N THR A 274 -0.29 28.57 5.41
CA THR A 274 0.31 28.24 6.71
C THR A 274 0.48 26.74 6.91
N ALA A 275 -0.19 25.94 6.09
CA ALA A 275 -0.03 24.48 6.10
C ALA A 275 -0.04 23.91 4.67
N ILE A 276 0.59 22.76 4.52
CA ILE A 276 0.71 22.07 3.25
C ILE A 276 0.25 20.63 3.43
N PHE A 277 -0.71 20.20 2.62
CA PHE A 277 -1.10 18.81 2.48
C PHE A 277 -0.41 18.20 1.27
N VAL A 278 0.30 17.10 1.49
CA VAL A 278 1.05 16.39 0.45
C VAL A 278 0.50 14.97 0.28
N ASN A 279 0.01 14.69 -0.92
CA ASN A 279 -0.50 13.37 -1.29
C ASN A 279 0.26 12.83 -2.53
N VAL A 280 1.58 12.79 -2.45
CA VAL A 280 2.46 12.34 -3.53
C VAL A 280 3.44 11.31 -2.98
N MET A 281 3.10 10.03 -3.13
CA MET A 281 3.95 8.93 -2.66
C MET A 281 5.35 8.97 -3.28
N GLY A 282 6.36 8.58 -2.51
CA GLY A 282 7.74 8.44 -2.95
C GLY A 282 8.57 9.73 -3.00
N ILE A 283 8.00 10.87 -2.57
CA ILE A 283 8.75 12.14 -2.47
C ILE A 283 8.86 12.69 -1.04
N TYR A 284 8.19 12.09 -0.06
CA TYR A 284 8.03 12.65 1.29
C TYR A 284 9.35 13.00 1.98
N GLU A 285 10.35 12.10 1.99
CA GLU A 285 11.66 12.36 2.60
C GLU A 285 12.35 13.57 1.98
N LYS A 286 12.29 13.69 0.64
CA LYS A 286 12.90 14.81 -0.08
C LYS A 286 12.11 16.09 0.13
N PHE A 287 10.78 15.97 0.17
CA PHE A 287 9.90 17.10 0.46
C PHE A 287 10.19 17.64 1.86
N LEU A 288 10.25 16.79 2.88
CA LEU A 288 10.59 17.21 4.25
C LEU A 288 11.96 17.87 4.32
N LYS A 289 12.97 17.31 3.64
CA LYS A 289 14.31 17.91 3.60
C LYS A 289 14.32 19.37 3.12
N ASP A 290 13.45 19.72 2.19
CA ASP A 290 13.41 21.04 1.56
C ASP A 290 12.39 21.98 2.20
N PHE A 291 11.34 21.48 2.84
CA PHE A 291 10.22 22.27 3.39
C PHE A 291 10.20 22.33 4.92
N ASP A 292 10.86 21.38 5.59
CA ASP A 292 10.93 21.35 7.05
C ASP A 292 11.71 22.57 7.59
N GLY A 293 11.10 23.29 8.52
CA GLY A 293 11.65 24.51 9.12
C GLY A 293 11.43 25.79 8.32
N LEU A 294 10.65 25.77 7.24
CA LEU A 294 10.30 26.97 6.46
C LEU A 294 9.05 27.72 6.94
N GLY A 295 8.49 27.34 8.10
CA GLY A 295 7.34 27.99 8.70
C GLY A 295 5.99 27.49 8.16
N PHE A 296 5.97 26.32 7.53
CA PHE A 296 4.75 25.61 7.16
C PHE A 296 4.52 24.43 8.08
N ASP A 297 3.30 24.24 8.51
CA ASP A 297 2.85 22.96 9.05
C ASP A 297 2.58 21.98 7.88
N ILE A 298 2.91 20.70 8.05
CA ILE A 298 2.90 19.73 6.95
C ILE A 298 2.07 18.52 7.32
N VAL A 299 1.18 18.10 6.42
CA VAL A 299 0.43 16.85 6.54
C VAL A 299 0.80 15.93 5.37
N LEU A 300 1.37 14.77 5.68
CA LEU A 300 1.72 13.71 4.74
C LEU A 300 0.66 12.61 4.81
N TYR A 301 0.07 12.24 3.68
CA TYR A 301 -0.93 11.20 3.65
C TYR A 301 -0.35 9.88 3.14
N ASP A 302 -0.68 8.78 3.82
CA ASP A 302 -0.29 7.42 3.43
C ASP A 302 1.23 7.21 3.41
N THR A 303 1.87 7.47 4.54
CA THR A 303 3.31 7.29 4.72
C THR A 303 3.62 6.67 6.09
N ASP A 304 4.72 5.92 6.13
CA ASP A 304 5.32 5.32 7.33
C ASP A 304 6.58 6.09 7.79
N ILE A 305 6.83 7.28 7.21
CA ILE A 305 7.96 8.13 7.62
C ILE A 305 7.87 8.44 9.11
N ASP A 306 8.98 8.23 9.81
CA ASP A 306 9.13 8.49 11.25
C ASP A 306 10.52 9.09 11.51
N VAL A 307 10.66 10.37 11.12
CA VAL A 307 11.92 11.13 11.28
C VAL A 307 11.66 12.42 12.07
N PRO A 308 12.58 12.84 12.94
CA PRO A 308 12.43 14.10 13.66
C PRO A 308 12.38 15.30 12.71
N THR A 309 11.47 16.25 12.96
CA THR A 309 11.22 17.43 12.13
C THR A 309 11.31 18.72 12.94
N LYS A 310 11.57 19.85 12.28
CA LYS A 310 11.60 21.20 12.87
C LYS A 310 10.23 21.87 12.80
N SER A 311 9.44 21.53 11.79
CA SER A 311 8.07 22.00 11.63
C SER A 311 7.11 21.04 12.32
N ASN A 312 5.87 21.49 12.58
CA ASN A 312 4.80 20.57 12.92
C ASN A 312 4.48 19.72 11.70
N VAL A 313 4.78 18.45 11.78
CA VAL A 313 4.50 17.48 10.71
C VAL A 313 3.63 16.37 11.24
N TRP A 314 2.55 16.11 10.52
CA TRP A 314 1.65 15.00 10.82
C TRP A 314 1.63 14.02 9.66
N ARG A 315 1.52 12.76 9.99
CA ARG A 315 1.26 11.69 9.02
C ARG A 315 -0.14 11.14 9.22
N VAL A 316 -0.80 10.82 8.13
CA VAL A 316 -2.08 10.12 8.12
C VAL A 316 -1.78 8.66 7.84
N GLU A 317 -1.99 7.81 8.84
CA GLU A 317 -1.75 6.37 8.78
C GLU A 317 -3.05 5.63 8.51
N ARG A 318 -3.05 4.79 7.48
CA ARG A 318 -4.13 3.85 7.23
C ARG A 318 -4.09 2.72 8.26
N PRO A 319 -5.24 2.22 8.76
CA PRO A 319 -5.30 1.12 9.71
C PRO A 319 -5.12 -0.25 9.04
N ILE A 320 -3.99 -0.45 8.33
CA ILE A 320 -3.72 -1.59 7.44
C ILE A 320 -3.89 -2.94 8.15
N GLU A 321 -3.33 -3.09 9.34
CA GLU A 321 -3.45 -4.33 10.12
C GLU A 321 -4.90 -4.61 10.52
N LYS A 322 -5.65 -3.58 10.93
CA LYS A 322 -7.06 -3.73 11.29
C LYS A 322 -7.92 -4.10 10.08
N ILE A 323 -7.61 -3.53 8.90
CA ILE A 323 -8.26 -3.90 7.64
C ILE A 323 -8.07 -5.39 7.37
N ALA A 324 -6.83 -5.89 7.42
CA ALA A 324 -6.53 -7.28 7.18
C ALA A 324 -7.18 -8.23 8.21
N VAL A 325 -7.11 -7.88 9.50
CA VAL A 325 -7.74 -8.67 10.57
C VAL A 325 -9.25 -8.77 10.36
N GLN A 326 -9.93 -7.65 10.12
CA GLN A 326 -11.38 -7.64 9.94
C GLN A 326 -11.81 -8.35 8.65
N ALA A 327 -11.08 -8.11 7.54
CA ALA A 327 -11.39 -8.77 6.26
C ALA A 327 -11.23 -10.30 6.36
N THR A 328 -10.15 -10.77 6.99
CA THR A 328 -9.92 -12.20 7.19
C THR A 328 -10.97 -12.81 8.12
N THR A 329 -11.34 -12.11 9.20
CA THR A 329 -12.40 -12.56 10.12
C THR A 329 -13.74 -12.66 9.39
N LEU A 330 -14.10 -11.64 8.60
CA LEU A 330 -15.32 -11.62 7.81
C LEU A 330 -15.36 -12.78 6.82
N LEU A 331 -14.24 -13.04 6.12
CA LEU A 331 -14.13 -14.18 5.20
C LEU A 331 -14.33 -15.51 5.93
N LEU A 332 -13.72 -15.68 7.09
CA LEU A 332 -13.87 -16.90 7.90
C LEU A 332 -15.32 -17.11 8.37
N ASP A 333 -16.03 -16.03 8.69
CA ASP A 333 -17.44 -16.12 9.06
C ASP A 333 -18.32 -16.50 7.86
N GLU A 334 -18.01 -16.01 6.66
CA GLU A 334 -18.67 -16.46 5.43
C GLU A 334 -18.39 -17.94 5.13
N ILE A 335 -17.12 -18.38 5.20
CA ILE A 335 -16.76 -19.79 5.00
C ILE A 335 -17.50 -20.70 5.98
N LYS A 336 -17.67 -20.26 7.22
CA LYS A 336 -18.36 -21.03 8.28
C LYS A 336 -19.89 -20.89 8.23
N GLY A 337 -20.44 -20.18 7.24
CA GLY A 337 -21.88 -19.92 7.10
C GLY A 337 -22.49 -19.07 8.24
N ARG A 338 -21.69 -18.27 8.90
CA ARG A 338 -22.13 -17.38 10.00
C ARG A 338 -22.56 -16.01 9.51
N ALA A 339 -22.11 -15.61 8.33
CA ALA A 339 -22.54 -14.37 7.70
C ALA A 339 -23.94 -14.56 7.12
N SER A 340 -24.90 -13.76 7.56
CA SER A 340 -26.27 -13.76 7.05
C SER A 340 -26.69 -12.31 6.75
N GLY A 341 -27.31 -12.08 5.59
CA GLY A 341 -27.79 -10.76 5.18
C GLY A 341 -27.02 -10.17 4.00
N PRO A 342 -27.20 -8.87 3.75
CA PRO A 342 -26.49 -8.18 2.67
C PRO A 342 -24.98 -8.15 2.91
N ALA A 343 -24.21 -7.96 1.83
CA ALA A 343 -22.75 -7.88 1.89
C ALA A 343 -22.28 -6.82 2.89
N VAL A 344 -21.40 -7.20 3.80
CA VAL A 344 -20.86 -6.32 4.83
C VAL A 344 -19.80 -5.41 4.23
N GLN A 345 -20.03 -4.11 4.28
CA GLN A 345 -19.06 -3.08 3.86
C GLN A 345 -18.57 -2.28 5.06
N VAL A 346 -17.30 -2.40 5.37
CA VAL A 346 -16.68 -1.72 6.51
C VAL A 346 -15.68 -0.68 6.01
N ARG A 347 -15.75 0.54 6.53
CA ARG A 347 -14.76 1.59 6.29
C ARG A 347 -14.10 2.00 7.60
N LEU A 348 -12.78 1.86 7.67
CA LEU A 348 -11.98 2.17 8.85
C LEU A 348 -11.30 3.52 8.70
N LYS A 349 -11.53 4.40 9.66
CA LYS A 349 -10.97 5.75 9.67
C LYS A 349 -9.46 5.71 9.92
N PRO A 350 -8.62 6.39 9.13
CA PRO A 350 -7.19 6.52 9.39
C PRO A 350 -6.92 7.41 10.61
N ALA A 351 -5.74 7.27 11.18
CA ALA A 351 -5.27 8.06 12.30
C ALA A 351 -4.33 9.18 11.86
N ILE A 352 -4.39 10.34 12.52
CA ILE A 352 -3.41 11.42 12.32
C ILE A 352 -2.42 11.36 13.49
N LYS A 353 -1.14 11.26 13.20
CA LYS A 353 -0.05 11.19 14.17
C LYS A 353 1.00 12.28 13.91
N ALA A 354 1.44 12.94 14.95
CA ALA A 354 2.58 13.85 14.86
C ALA A 354 3.88 13.07 14.62
N LEU A 355 4.79 13.62 13.84
CA LEU A 355 6.17 13.15 13.81
C LEU A 355 6.94 13.69 15.03
N PRO A 356 8.04 13.02 15.44
CA PRO A 356 8.89 13.50 16.52
C PRO A 356 9.46 14.88 16.21
N GLU A 357 9.59 15.74 17.25
CA GLU A 357 10.30 17.00 17.15
C GLU A 357 11.83 16.78 17.24
N LYS A 358 12.60 17.62 16.52
CA LYS A 358 14.07 17.65 16.59
C LYS A 358 14.56 18.33 17.83
#